data_39040f77897181c6384b070a955edb90
#
_entry.id   39040f77897181c6384b070a955edb90
#
_cell.length_a   1.000
_cell.length_b   1.000
_cell.length_c   1.000
_cell.angle_alpha   90.00
_cell.angle_beta   90.00
_cell.angle_gamma   90.00
#
_symmetry.space_group_name_H-M   'P 1'
#
loop_
_entity.id
_entity.type
_entity.pdbx_description
1 polymer ?
#
loop_
_entity_poly.entity_id
_entity_poly.type
_entity_poly.pdbx_seq_one_letter_code
_entity_poly.pdbx_strand_id
1 'polypeptide(L)'
;MLKILQARLQLNVNRELLDVQTGLRKGRETRDQIANICWTIEKAGEFQQNMYFCFKDYAKAFDCVDHNKLWKILQEMGIPDHMTCLLRNLYSDQDAAVRTGHETTEWFQIGKGVHIKAVYCHPAYLTYGGTGTPTPDCN
;
A
#
# COMPACT_ATOMS: atom_id res chain seq x y z
N MET A 1 4.60 21.15 2.47
CA MET A 1 3.42 20.64 3.19
C MET A 1 3.32 19.11 3.14
N LEU A 2 3.30 18.46 1.99
CA LEU A 2 3.22 16.99 1.84
C LEU A 2 4.30 16.21 2.59
N LYS A 3 5.56 16.65 2.57
CA LYS A 3 6.67 15.98 3.31
C LYS A 3 6.46 15.96 4.82
N ILE A 4 5.85 17.00 5.39
CA ILE A 4 5.56 17.07 6.83
C ILE A 4 4.44 16.09 7.18
N LEU A 5 3.39 16.07 6.38
CA LEU A 5 2.28 15.13 6.53
C LEU A 5 2.77 13.68 6.41
N GLN A 6 3.60 13.41 5.40
CA GLN A 6 4.23 12.11 5.19
C GLN A 6 5.06 11.67 6.40
N ALA A 7 5.92 12.54 6.94
CA ALA A 7 6.76 12.21 8.10
C ALA A 7 5.91 11.86 9.34
N ARG A 8 4.84 12.60 9.59
CA ARG A 8 3.92 12.34 10.71
C ARG A 8 3.14 11.04 10.53
N LEU A 9 2.62 10.79 9.32
CA LEU A 9 1.93 9.54 9.00
C LEU A 9 2.86 8.35 9.16
N GLN A 10 4.10 8.44 8.69
CA GLN A 10 5.08 7.37 8.76
C GLN A 10 5.40 6.96 10.20
N LEU A 11 5.43 7.89 11.14
CA LEU A 11 5.61 7.57 12.57
C LEU A 11 4.49 6.70 13.13
N ASN A 12 3.25 7.04 12.81
CA ASN A 12 2.08 6.29 13.28
C ASN A 12 1.99 4.94 12.57
N VAL A 13 2.09 4.93 11.25
CA VAL A 13 2.02 3.70 10.45
C VAL A 13 3.11 2.70 10.84
N ASN A 14 4.34 3.15 11.08
CA ASN A 14 5.44 2.25 11.48
C ASN A 14 5.20 1.52 12.81
N ARG A 15 4.33 2.05 13.68
CA ARG A 15 3.96 1.38 14.95
C ARG A 15 2.98 0.24 14.72
N GLU A 16 2.10 0.40 13.73
CA GLU A 16 1.04 -0.57 13.43
C GLU A 16 1.47 -1.63 12.41
N LEU A 17 2.58 -1.37 11.68
CA LEU A 17 3.11 -2.31 10.72
C LEU A 17 3.71 -3.54 11.40
N LEU A 18 3.25 -4.71 10.98
CA LEU A 18 3.85 -5.98 11.38
C LEU A 18 5.33 -6.04 10.96
N ASP A 19 6.15 -6.70 11.78
CA ASP A 19 7.59 -6.84 11.49
C ASP A 19 7.88 -7.64 10.21
N VAL A 20 6.96 -8.50 9.80
CA VAL A 20 7.02 -9.25 8.55
C VAL A 20 6.84 -8.36 7.30
N GLN A 21 6.23 -7.17 7.48
CA GLN A 21 6.07 -6.20 6.38
C GLN A 21 7.39 -5.49 6.13
N THR A 22 7.99 -5.76 4.99
CA THR A 22 9.31 -5.22 4.63
C THR A 22 9.26 -4.29 3.42
N GLY A 23 8.24 -4.43 2.59
CA GLY A 23 8.06 -3.58 1.41
C GLY A 23 7.93 -2.10 1.78
N LEU A 24 8.70 -1.25 1.10
CA LEU A 24 8.72 0.21 1.24
C LEU A 24 9.03 0.73 2.67
N ARG A 25 9.65 -0.09 3.52
CA ARG A 25 10.17 0.33 4.84
C ARG A 25 11.62 0.80 4.71
N LYS A 26 11.92 1.93 5.34
CA LYS A 26 13.29 2.43 5.43
C LYS A 26 14.17 1.43 6.18
N GLY A 27 15.32 1.08 5.59
CA GLY A 27 16.28 0.13 6.19
C GLY A 27 15.90 -1.35 6.02
N ARG A 28 14.90 -1.66 5.20
CA ARG A 28 14.57 -3.02 4.77
C ARG A 28 14.80 -3.13 3.27
N GLU A 29 15.64 -4.04 2.86
CA GLU A 29 16.02 -4.23 1.47
C GLU A 29 15.46 -5.55 0.91
N THR A 30 15.25 -5.59 -0.40
CA THR A 30 14.84 -6.82 -1.10
C THR A 30 15.85 -7.95 -0.90
N ARG A 31 17.15 -7.60 -0.78
CA ARG A 31 18.21 -8.54 -0.51
C ARG A 31 17.99 -9.31 0.80
N ASP A 32 17.55 -8.63 1.86
CA ASP A 32 17.28 -9.27 3.16
C ASP A 32 16.16 -10.28 3.04
N GLN A 33 15.16 -9.99 2.22
CA GLN A 33 14.03 -10.91 2.00
C GLN A 33 14.45 -12.14 1.19
N ILE A 34 15.30 -11.97 0.19
CA ILE A 34 15.88 -13.08 -0.57
C ILE A 34 16.70 -13.96 0.38
N ALA A 35 17.54 -13.37 1.22
CA ALA A 35 18.34 -14.10 2.21
C ALA A 35 17.46 -14.90 3.18
N ASN A 36 16.37 -14.32 3.67
CA ASN A 36 15.41 -15.01 4.53
C ASN A 36 14.76 -16.22 3.85
N ILE A 37 14.38 -16.08 2.56
CA ILE A 37 13.82 -17.20 1.78
C ILE A 37 14.87 -18.29 1.61
N CYS A 38 16.10 -17.96 1.22
CA CYS A 38 17.18 -18.92 1.06
C CYS A 38 17.48 -19.66 2.37
N TRP A 39 17.59 -18.93 3.48
CA TRP A 39 17.81 -19.52 4.80
C TRP A 39 16.66 -20.46 5.19
N THR A 40 15.41 -20.09 4.89
CA THR A 40 14.23 -20.90 5.18
C THR A 40 14.25 -22.20 4.36
N ILE A 41 14.66 -22.14 3.08
CA ILE A 41 14.82 -23.33 2.22
C ILE A 41 15.91 -24.26 2.75
N GLU A 42 17.06 -23.70 3.13
CA GLU A 42 18.17 -24.47 3.71
C GLU A 42 17.72 -25.21 4.98
N LYS A 43 17.02 -24.51 5.88
CA LYS A 43 16.50 -25.12 7.11
C LYS A 43 15.47 -26.22 6.84
N ALA A 44 14.57 -26.02 5.91
CA ALA A 44 13.62 -27.06 5.51
C ALA A 44 14.34 -28.29 4.95
N GLY A 45 15.41 -28.11 4.18
CA GLY A 45 16.26 -29.19 3.67
C GLY A 45 16.97 -29.95 4.80
N GLU A 46 17.54 -29.25 5.79
CA GLU A 46 18.17 -29.89 6.96
C GLU A 46 17.20 -30.80 7.73
N PHE A 47 15.96 -30.36 7.89
CA PHE A 47 14.92 -31.12 8.60
C PHE A 47 14.09 -32.06 7.71
N GLN A 48 14.45 -32.17 6.43
CA GLN A 48 13.73 -32.96 5.42
C GLN A 48 12.21 -32.66 5.37
N GLN A 49 11.86 -31.39 5.58
CA GLN A 49 10.46 -30.95 5.54
C GLN A 49 10.13 -30.36 4.18
N ASN A 50 8.98 -30.76 3.63
CA ASN A 50 8.46 -30.16 2.41
C ASN A 50 8.00 -28.72 2.69
N MET A 51 8.44 -27.78 1.85
CA MET A 51 8.04 -26.39 1.90
C MET A 51 7.35 -25.98 0.62
N TYR A 52 6.30 -25.16 0.76
CA TYR A 52 5.53 -24.66 -0.36
C TYR A 52 5.53 -23.15 -0.31
N PHE A 53 5.86 -22.49 -1.42
CA PHE A 53 5.81 -21.04 -1.57
C PHE A 53 4.65 -20.65 -2.48
N CYS A 54 3.89 -19.63 -2.06
CA CYS A 54 2.89 -18.99 -2.89
C CYS A 54 3.27 -17.52 -3.05
N PHE A 55 3.47 -17.11 -4.31
CA PHE A 55 3.75 -15.71 -4.64
C PHE A 55 2.49 -15.08 -5.22
N LYS A 56 2.06 -13.95 -4.62
CA LYS A 56 0.92 -13.19 -5.13
C LYS A 56 1.41 -11.81 -5.57
N ASP A 57 1.27 -11.53 -6.86
CA ASP A 57 1.54 -10.22 -7.44
C ASP A 57 0.24 -9.48 -7.77
N TYR A 58 0.21 -8.19 -7.53
CA TYR A 58 -0.95 -7.34 -7.79
C TYR A 58 -0.70 -6.48 -9.02
N ALA A 59 -1.47 -6.68 -10.08
CA ALA A 59 -1.27 -6.00 -11.36
C ALA A 59 -1.41 -4.46 -11.27
N LYS A 60 -2.31 -3.95 -10.44
CA LYS A 60 -2.59 -2.50 -10.30
C LYS A 60 -2.88 -2.13 -8.84
N ALA A 61 -1.96 -2.51 -7.95
CA ALA A 61 -2.17 -2.37 -6.52
C ALA A 61 -2.56 -0.95 -6.07
N PHE A 62 -1.97 0.07 -6.69
CA PHE A 62 -2.20 1.47 -6.32
C PHE A 62 -3.43 2.07 -7.00
N ASP A 63 -3.74 1.65 -8.21
CA ASP A 63 -4.85 2.21 -9.00
C ASP A 63 -6.22 1.71 -8.51
N CYS A 64 -6.26 0.53 -7.87
CA CYS A 64 -7.49 -0.11 -7.41
C CYS A 64 -7.89 0.26 -5.97
N VAL A 65 -7.16 1.15 -5.31
CA VAL A 65 -7.45 1.52 -3.92
C VAL A 65 -8.73 2.34 -3.82
N ASP A 66 -9.71 1.81 -3.10
CA ASP A 66 -10.93 2.51 -2.75
C ASP A 66 -10.67 3.51 -1.63
N HIS A 67 -10.97 4.79 -1.88
CA HIS A 67 -10.71 5.86 -0.92
C HIS A 67 -11.50 5.67 0.39
N ASN A 68 -12.75 5.20 0.34
CA ASN A 68 -13.55 5.03 1.55
C ASN A 68 -13.00 3.91 2.44
N LYS A 69 -12.53 2.82 1.83
CA LYS A 69 -11.85 1.74 2.56
C LYS A 69 -10.54 2.23 3.16
N LEU A 70 -9.78 3.04 2.41
CA LEU A 70 -8.54 3.63 2.88
C LEU A 70 -8.75 4.47 4.15
N TRP A 71 -9.79 5.32 4.17
CA TRP A 71 -10.08 6.15 5.35
C TRP A 71 -10.44 5.33 6.59
N LYS A 72 -11.19 4.25 6.42
CA LYS A 72 -11.51 3.33 7.52
C LYS A 72 -10.26 2.66 8.09
N ILE A 73 -9.41 2.14 7.23
CA ILE A 73 -8.14 1.50 7.66
C ILE A 73 -7.26 2.50 8.41
N LEU A 74 -7.13 3.74 7.94
CA LEU A 74 -6.36 4.77 8.63
C LEU A 74 -6.90 5.05 10.03
N GLN A 75 -8.21 5.09 10.21
CA GLN A 75 -8.85 5.26 11.51
C GLN A 75 -8.62 4.05 12.42
N GLU A 76 -8.75 2.82 11.90
CA GLU A 76 -8.47 1.58 12.61
C GLU A 76 -7.00 1.49 13.08
N MET A 77 -6.06 2.03 12.29
CA MET A 77 -4.64 2.17 12.64
C MET A 77 -4.36 3.30 13.65
N GLY A 78 -5.38 3.95 14.20
CA GLY A 78 -5.22 5.03 15.17
C GLY A 78 -4.60 6.32 14.60
N ILE A 79 -4.68 6.52 13.28
CA ILE A 79 -4.26 7.79 12.68
C ILE A 79 -5.21 8.90 13.13
N PRO A 80 -4.71 10.02 13.68
CA PRO A 80 -5.55 11.11 14.14
C PRO A 80 -6.51 11.65 13.07
N ASP A 81 -7.75 11.94 13.46
CA ASP A 81 -8.81 12.36 12.53
C ASP A 81 -8.45 13.59 11.70
N HIS A 82 -7.73 14.55 12.29
CA HIS A 82 -7.29 15.74 11.55
C HIS A 82 -6.34 15.40 10.40
N MET A 83 -5.51 14.36 10.54
CA MET A 83 -4.60 13.91 9.47
C MET A 83 -5.37 13.15 8.38
N THR A 84 -6.32 12.31 8.78
CA THR A 84 -7.21 11.61 7.86
C THR A 84 -8.07 12.60 7.07
N CYS A 85 -8.56 13.65 7.73
CA CYS A 85 -9.31 14.72 7.09
C CYS A 85 -8.47 15.50 6.06
N LEU A 86 -7.21 15.83 6.40
CA LEU A 86 -6.29 16.48 5.45
C LEU A 86 -6.02 15.60 4.22
N LEU A 87 -5.82 14.30 4.42
CA LEU A 87 -5.66 13.36 3.31
C LEU A 87 -6.92 13.28 2.46
N ARG A 88 -8.09 13.16 3.09
CA ARG A 88 -9.37 13.13 2.39
C ARG A 88 -9.56 14.37 1.52
N ASN A 89 -9.26 15.55 2.04
CA ASN A 89 -9.35 16.79 1.28
C ASN A 89 -8.36 16.86 0.11
N LEU A 90 -7.19 16.19 0.22
CA LEU A 90 -6.25 16.09 -0.90
C LEU A 90 -6.77 15.19 -2.04
N TYR A 91 -7.67 14.26 -1.75
CA TYR A 91 -8.23 13.33 -2.71
C TYR A 91 -9.66 13.65 -3.15
N SER A 92 -10.35 14.58 -2.48
CA SER A 92 -11.79 14.83 -2.71
C SER A 92 -12.13 15.46 -4.05
N ASP A 93 -11.22 16.28 -4.59
CA ASP A 93 -11.49 17.08 -5.80
C ASP A 93 -10.39 16.87 -6.85
N GLN A 94 -9.99 15.61 -7.04
CA GLN A 94 -9.00 15.28 -8.05
C GLN A 94 -9.67 15.00 -9.38
N ASP A 95 -9.51 15.93 -10.31
CA ASP A 95 -9.89 15.76 -11.69
C ASP A 95 -8.67 15.45 -12.56
N ALA A 96 -8.85 14.63 -13.56
CA ALA A 96 -7.83 14.30 -14.53
C ALA A 96 -8.33 14.51 -15.95
N ALA A 97 -7.40 14.84 -16.84
CA ALA A 97 -7.61 14.80 -18.28
C ALA A 97 -6.43 14.10 -18.94
N VAL A 98 -6.69 13.32 -19.94
CA VAL A 98 -5.66 12.58 -20.69
C VAL A 98 -5.35 13.33 -21.98
N ARG A 99 -4.08 13.60 -22.21
CA ARG A 99 -3.61 14.20 -23.46
C ARG A 99 -3.12 13.12 -24.42
N THR A 100 -3.82 12.98 -25.52
CA THR A 100 -3.46 12.05 -26.60
C THR A 100 -3.00 12.86 -27.81
N GLY A 101 -1.67 13.03 -27.96
CA GLY A 101 -1.10 13.79 -29.07
C GLY A 101 -1.53 15.26 -29.04
N HIS A 102 -2.45 15.66 -29.93
CA HIS A 102 -2.95 17.04 -30.04
C HIS A 102 -4.29 17.28 -29.35
N GLU A 103 -4.96 16.24 -28.89
CA GLU A 103 -6.26 16.33 -28.22
C GLU A 103 -6.15 16.06 -26.73
N THR A 104 -7.01 16.74 -25.96
CA THR A 104 -7.15 16.51 -24.52
C THR A 104 -8.59 16.06 -24.28
N THR A 105 -8.76 15.00 -23.49
CA THR A 105 -10.10 14.53 -23.13
C THR A 105 -10.79 15.57 -22.25
N GLU A 106 -12.11 15.44 -22.08
CA GLU A 106 -12.81 16.15 -21.03
C GLU A 106 -12.26 15.75 -19.65
N TRP A 107 -12.42 16.67 -18.69
CA TRP A 107 -12.03 16.41 -17.29
C TRP A 107 -12.97 15.38 -16.67
N PHE A 108 -12.40 14.39 -16.00
CA PHE A 108 -13.14 13.37 -15.28
C PHE A 108 -12.62 13.25 -13.85
N GLN A 109 -13.52 12.95 -12.91
CA GLN A 109 -13.20 12.83 -11.50
C GLN A 109 -12.53 11.49 -11.18
N ILE A 110 -11.45 11.53 -10.40
CA ILE A 110 -10.73 10.34 -9.95
C ILE A 110 -11.37 9.83 -8.65
N GLY A 111 -12.13 8.75 -8.75
CA GLY A 111 -12.80 8.13 -7.60
C GLY A 111 -12.01 7.00 -6.92
N LYS A 112 -10.91 6.54 -7.50
CA LYS A 112 -10.09 5.41 -7.01
C LYS A 112 -8.62 5.65 -7.29
N GLY A 113 -7.80 4.94 -6.55
CA GLY A 113 -6.35 4.96 -6.72
C GLY A 113 -5.65 5.96 -5.81
N VAL A 114 -4.37 5.73 -5.61
CA VAL A 114 -3.50 6.59 -4.79
C VAL A 114 -2.19 6.86 -5.50
N HIS A 115 -1.75 8.11 -5.47
CA HIS A 115 -0.45 8.50 -6.01
C HIS A 115 0.67 8.07 -5.08
N ILE A 116 1.63 7.31 -5.60
CA ILE A 116 2.81 6.82 -4.86
C ILE A 116 3.58 7.94 -4.14
N LYS A 117 3.62 9.14 -4.72
CA LYS A 117 4.32 10.28 -4.11
C LYS A 117 3.65 10.83 -2.85
N ALA A 118 2.37 10.59 -2.65
CA ALA A 118 1.63 11.08 -1.49
C ALA A 118 1.69 10.11 -0.30
N VAL A 119 1.86 8.82 -0.53
CA VAL A 119 1.71 7.79 0.50
C VAL A 119 2.80 6.71 0.37
N TYR A 120 3.99 6.99 0.89
CA TYR A 120 5.02 5.96 1.09
C TYR A 120 4.60 4.85 2.08
N CYS A 121 3.41 4.95 2.65
CA CYS A 121 2.84 4.00 3.60
C CYS A 121 1.94 2.94 2.94
N HIS A 122 1.86 2.93 1.63
CA HIS A 122 0.82 2.26 0.88
C HIS A 122 0.82 0.71 0.92
N PRO A 123 1.94 -0.01 0.87
CA PRO A 123 1.91 -1.48 0.91
C PRO A 123 1.34 -2.05 2.21
N ALA A 124 1.43 -1.28 3.29
CA ALA A 124 0.87 -1.68 4.58
C ALA A 124 -0.65 -1.86 4.53
N TYR A 125 -1.35 -1.03 3.75
CA TYR A 125 -2.81 -1.09 3.65
C TYR A 125 -3.30 -2.29 2.85
N LEU A 126 -2.53 -2.75 1.91
CA LEU A 126 -2.86 -3.94 1.11
C LEU A 126 -2.70 -5.25 1.91
N THR A 127 -1.83 -5.25 2.91
CA THR A 127 -1.58 -6.44 3.75
C THR A 127 -2.48 -6.49 5.00
N TYR A 128 -2.95 -5.34 5.51
CA TYR A 128 -3.82 -5.29 6.69
C TYR A 128 -5.24 -5.83 6.44
N GLY A 129 -5.69 -5.87 5.20
CA GLY A 129 -6.97 -6.47 4.79
C GLY A 129 -7.00 -8.01 4.78
N GLY A 130 -5.99 -8.68 5.31
CA GLY A 130 -5.75 -10.12 5.21
C GLY A 130 -6.51 -11.04 6.15
N THR A 131 -7.69 -10.69 6.64
CA THR A 131 -8.62 -11.64 7.23
C THR A 131 -9.83 -11.85 6.32
N GLY A 132 -9.67 -12.69 5.31
CA GLY A 132 -10.75 -13.51 4.78
C GLY A 132 -11.80 -12.85 3.89
N THR A 133 -11.55 -11.71 3.24
CA THR A 133 -12.45 -11.22 2.20
C THR A 133 -11.78 -11.31 0.83
N PRO A 134 -12.45 -11.88 -0.19
CA PRO A 134 -11.91 -11.89 -1.53
C PRO A 134 -11.71 -10.46 -2.01
N THR A 135 -10.54 -10.18 -2.58
CA THR A 135 -10.28 -8.92 -3.27
C THR A 135 -11.35 -8.69 -4.32
N PRO A 136 -12.00 -7.51 -4.38
CA PRO A 136 -12.91 -7.22 -5.47
C PRO A 136 -12.11 -7.29 -6.78
N ASP A 137 -12.58 -8.12 -7.69
CA ASP A 137 -12.06 -8.15 -9.05
C ASP A 137 -12.17 -6.75 -9.64
N CYS A 138 -11.01 -6.21 -10.03
CA CYS A 138 -10.96 -5.01 -10.85
C CYS A 138 -11.30 -5.42 -12.29
N ASN A 139 -12.60 -5.48 -12.60
CA ASN A 139 -13.10 -5.48 -13.97
C ASN A 139 -13.23 -4.05 -14.47
#